data_17feae46b2d0f3db75ce9c4a2a306f37
#
_entry.id   17feae46b2d0f3db75ce9c4a2a306f37
#
_cell.length_a   1.000
_cell.length_b   1.000
_cell.length_c   1.000
_cell.angle_alpha   90.00
_cell.angle_beta   90.00
_cell.angle_gamma   90.00
#
_symmetry.space_group_name_H-M   'P 1'
#
loop_
_entity.id
_entity.type
_entity.pdbx_description
1 polymer ?
#
loop_
_entity_poly.entity_id
_entity_poly.type
_entity_poly.pdbx_seq_one_letter_code
_entity_poly.pdbx_strand_id
1 'polypeptide(L)'
;MFSRVANFCRKVLNRENEMVESEEPRRHLTVIPRDQHTISRSDISDNALKVLYRLNKAGYEAYLVGGGVRDLLLGKKPKDFDITTNATPDQVRKLFRNCRLVGRRFRLAHIMFGPEVIEVATFRGHHDQHQEQQETKNSSQQAQNGMLLRDNIFGSVEEDAQRRDFSINSLYYSIADFSVRDYTNGLNDLHQGVIRMIGDPETRYREDPVRMLRAVRFAAKLNMTVSPETAEPIPRLASLLHDIPAARMFEESLKLLQSGYGYPTYKMLCEYQLFQPLFPLLSRHFTPNGDSTLERMVAQVLKNTDKRLQNDMRVNPAFLFSAMLWYPLIEHAQKLAQESGLAYFDAFSLAMNDVLDEQCRSLAIPKRITSLVRDIWQLQTRLSRRQGKRAYKLMEHPKFRAAYDLLCLRAEIENHQELLRLAQWWGEFQVAAPPRQQTMLRSLDDGPTPHRRSRPRRPRKPTTARRDQA
;
A
#
# COMPACT_ATOMS: atom_id res chain seq x y z
N MET A 1 59.29 -2.83 48.44
CA MET A 1 58.12 -3.69 48.74
C MET A 1 56.80 -3.19 48.13
N PHE A 2 56.63 -1.90 47.98
CA PHE A 2 55.35 -1.30 47.48
C PHE A 2 55.05 -1.50 45.96
N SER A 3 56.06 -1.76 45.13
CA SER A 3 55.84 -1.92 43.68
C SER A 3 55.25 -3.29 43.29
N ARG A 4 55.45 -4.31 44.09
CA ARG A 4 54.89 -5.67 43.86
C ARG A 4 53.42 -5.76 44.21
N VAL A 5 52.98 -5.03 45.25
CA VAL A 5 51.56 -4.98 45.66
C VAL A 5 50.74 -4.17 44.65
N ALA A 6 51.27 -3.04 44.13
CA ALA A 6 50.59 -2.25 43.10
C ALA A 6 50.38 -3.03 41.77
N ASN A 7 51.36 -3.85 41.37
CA ASN A 7 51.22 -4.71 40.18
C ASN A 7 50.28 -5.91 40.40
N PHE A 8 50.18 -6.41 41.63
CA PHE A 8 49.22 -7.46 41.95
C PHE A 8 47.77 -6.92 41.95
N CYS A 9 47.55 -5.78 42.60
CA CYS A 9 46.23 -5.11 42.57
C CYS A 9 45.80 -4.72 41.15
N ARG A 10 46.71 -4.24 40.29
CA ARG A 10 46.40 -3.94 38.90
C ARG A 10 46.08 -5.18 38.08
N LYS A 11 46.71 -6.34 38.38
CA LYS A 11 46.41 -7.61 37.73
C LYS A 11 45.07 -8.22 38.19
N VAL A 12 44.66 -8.00 39.44
CA VAL A 12 43.38 -8.47 39.97
C VAL A 12 42.23 -7.59 39.44
N LEU A 13 42.41 -6.27 39.45
CA LEU A 13 41.42 -5.32 38.90
C LEU A 13 41.26 -5.44 37.38
N ASN A 14 42.32 -5.74 36.62
CA ASN A 14 42.15 -6.05 35.19
C ASN A 14 41.49 -7.42 34.94
N ARG A 15 41.65 -8.40 35.84
CA ARG A 15 40.94 -9.68 35.72
C ARG A 15 39.43 -9.59 36.01
N GLU A 16 39.03 -8.65 36.88
CA GLU A 16 37.60 -8.37 37.10
C GLU A 16 36.99 -7.55 35.97
N ASN A 17 37.76 -6.73 35.25
CA ASN A 17 37.31 -6.02 34.06
C ASN A 17 37.33 -6.87 32.76
N GLU A 18 38.05 -8.01 32.75
CA GLU A 18 38.02 -8.94 31.61
C GLU A 18 36.91 -9.99 31.74
N MET A 19 36.11 -9.99 32.82
CA MET A 19 34.96 -10.88 33.02
C MET A 19 33.62 -10.17 32.92
N VAL A 20 33.56 -8.94 32.39
CA VAL A 20 32.35 -8.35 31.82
C VAL A 20 32.55 -8.29 30.29
N GLU A 21 32.85 -9.43 29.67
CA GLU A 21 32.37 -9.68 28.33
C GLU A 21 30.86 -9.66 28.49
N SER A 22 30.23 -8.65 27.85
CA SER A 22 28.80 -8.63 27.61
C SER A 22 28.42 -10.01 27.05
N GLU A 23 27.82 -10.87 27.86
CA GLU A 23 27.07 -12.00 27.35
C GLU A 23 26.00 -11.38 26.44
N GLU A 24 26.28 -11.31 25.14
CA GLU A 24 25.20 -11.22 24.17
C GLU A 24 24.20 -12.32 24.56
N PRO A 25 22.93 -12.00 24.78
CA PRO A 25 21.97 -13.01 25.19
C PRO A 25 22.04 -14.12 24.14
N ARG A 26 22.48 -15.32 24.54
CA ARG A 26 22.52 -16.49 23.67
C ARG A 26 21.14 -16.62 23.06
N ARG A 27 21.04 -16.31 21.78
CA ARG A 27 19.79 -16.28 21.02
C ARG A 27 19.30 -17.73 20.96
N HIS A 28 18.35 -18.08 21.82
CA HIS A 28 17.84 -19.44 21.93
C HIS A 28 16.96 -19.75 20.72
N LEU A 29 17.45 -20.66 19.85
CA LEU A 29 16.60 -21.31 18.87
C LEU A 29 15.53 -22.12 19.62
N THR A 30 14.27 -21.80 19.42
CA THR A 30 13.13 -22.61 19.85
C THR A 30 12.68 -23.48 18.68
N VAL A 31 12.71 -24.80 18.87
CA VAL A 31 12.22 -25.77 17.89
C VAL A 31 10.89 -26.33 18.37
N ILE A 32 9.84 -26.08 17.64
CA ILE A 32 8.49 -26.57 17.93
C ILE A 32 8.26 -27.82 17.07
N PRO A 33 8.22 -29.02 17.67
CA PRO A 33 8.03 -30.27 16.93
C PRO A 33 6.61 -30.39 16.35
N ARG A 34 6.43 -31.34 15.44
CA ARG A 34 5.19 -31.53 14.67
C ARG A 34 3.94 -31.67 15.52
N ASP A 35 4.02 -32.28 16.67
CA ASP A 35 2.93 -32.53 17.63
C ASP A 35 2.51 -31.31 18.44
N GLN A 36 3.31 -30.22 18.41
CA GLN A 36 3.06 -28.98 19.16
C GLN A 36 2.58 -27.81 18.29
N HIS A 37 2.31 -28.02 17.00
CA HIS A 37 1.74 -26.99 16.13
C HIS A 37 0.72 -27.56 15.14
N THR A 38 -0.10 -26.67 14.56
CA THR A 38 -1.25 -27.03 13.69
C THR A 38 -0.90 -27.14 12.22
N ILE A 39 0.28 -26.70 11.75
CA ILE A 39 0.62 -26.67 10.33
C ILE A 39 0.55 -28.06 9.71
N SER A 40 -0.29 -28.23 8.68
CA SER A 40 -0.36 -29.45 7.88
C SER A 40 0.18 -29.21 6.47
N ARG A 41 0.80 -30.23 5.89
CA ARG A 41 1.22 -30.18 4.47
C ARG A 41 0.04 -29.99 3.51
N SER A 42 -1.15 -30.44 3.88
CA SER A 42 -2.38 -30.22 3.10
C SER A 42 -2.75 -28.74 2.96
N ASP A 43 -2.23 -27.88 3.83
CA ASP A 43 -2.52 -26.44 3.84
C ASP A 43 -1.47 -25.63 3.06
N ILE A 44 -0.40 -26.31 2.59
CA ILE A 44 0.68 -25.73 1.78
C ILE A 44 0.43 -26.09 0.32
N SER A 45 0.65 -25.15 -0.61
CA SER A 45 0.45 -25.42 -2.04
C SER A 45 1.38 -26.55 -2.52
N ASP A 46 0.87 -27.40 -3.41
CA ASP A 46 1.64 -28.49 -4.01
C ASP A 46 2.92 -28.00 -4.69
N ASN A 47 2.88 -26.81 -5.27
CA ASN A 47 4.03 -26.24 -5.95
C ASN A 47 5.09 -25.74 -4.95
N ALA A 48 4.69 -25.15 -3.82
CA ALA A 48 5.61 -24.80 -2.74
C ALA A 48 6.27 -26.07 -2.15
N LEU A 49 5.48 -27.13 -1.92
CA LEU A 49 6.01 -28.42 -1.46
C LEU A 49 7.01 -29.01 -2.48
N LYS A 50 6.70 -29.00 -3.78
CA LYS A 50 7.64 -29.47 -4.83
C LYS A 50 8.97 -28.71 -4.79
N VAL A 51 8.93 -27.40 -4.59
CA VAL A 51 10.14 -26.58 -4.50
C VAL A 51 10.95 -26.94 -3.26
N LEU A 52 10.32 -27.02 -2.10
CA LEU A 52 10.97 -27.39 -0.84
C LEU A 52 11.62 -28.77 -0.92
N TYR A 53 10.88 -29.81 -1.36
CA TYR A 53 11.42 -31.15 -1.49
C TYR A 53 12.57 -31.22 -2.49
N ARG A 54 12.51 -30.48 -3.60
CA ARG A 54 13.56 -30.48 -4.60
C ARG A 54 14.84 -29.82 -4.11
N LEU A 55 14.74 -28.71 -3.34
CA LEU A 55 15.88 -28.08 -2.69
C LEU A 55 16.54 -29.03 -1.68
N ASN A 56 15.74 -29.63 -0.80
CA ASN A 56 16.26 -30.58 0.20
C ASN A 56 16.89 -31.82 -0.43
N LYS A 57 16.29 -32.39 -1.49
CA LYS A 57 16.86 -33.52 -2.23
C LYS A 57 18.19 -33.17 -2.90
N ALA A 58 18.39 -31.90 -3.25
CA ALA A 58 19.65 -31.41 -3.81
C ALA A 58 20.71 -31.08 -2.75
N GLY A 59 20.42 -31.33 -1.45
CA GLY A 59 21.33 -31.10 -0.32
C GLY A 59 21.31 -29.68 0.23
N TYR A 60 20.33 -28.86 -0.15
CA TYR A 60 20.18 -27.51 0.36
C TYR A 60 19.20 -27.48 1.55
N GLU A 61 19.51 -26.67 2.54
CA GLU A 61 18.52 -26.27 3.54
C GLU A 61 17.43 -25.43 2.88
N ALA A 62 16.16 -25.70 3.19
CA ALA A 62 15.04 -24.94 2.68
C ALA A 62 13.88 -24.93 3.68
N TYR A 63 13.32 -23.74 3.89
CA TYR A 63 12.23 -23.51 4.83
C TYR A 63 11.13 -22.69 4.16
N LEU A 64 9.88 -23.04 4.46
CA LEU A 64 8.78 -22.11 4.30
C LEU A 64 8.92 -21.01 5.36
N VAL A 65 8.63 -19.73 5.02
CA VAL A 65 8.94 -18.63 5.92
C VAL A 65 7.93 -17.47 5.83
N GLY A 66 7.98 -16.59 6.79
CA GLY A 66 7.29 -15.31 6.72
C GLY A 66 5.78 -15.39 6.93
N GLY A 67 5.05 -14.61 6.14
CA GLY A 67 3.60 -14.52 6.23
C GLY A 67 2.86 -15.83 6.05
N GLY A 68 3.39 -16.74 5.23
CA GLY A 68 2.83 -18.06 5.02
C GLY A 68 2.80 -18.89 6.29
N VAL A 69 3.93 -18.99 7.01
CA VAL A 69 4.03 -19.76 8.25
C VAL A 69 3.16 -19.14 9.35
N ARG A 70 3.23 -17.81 9.49
CA ARG A 70 2.38 -17.07 10.44
C ARG A 70 0.89 -17.35 10.21
N ASP A 71 0.43 -17.22 8.97
CA ASP A 71 -0.99 -17.38 8.63
C ASP A 71 -1.45 -18.82 8.86
N LEU A 72 -0.60 -19.84 8.56
CA LEU A 72 -0.87 -21.25 8.89
C LEU A 72 -1.00 -21.48 10.39
N LEU A 73 -0.10 -20.89 11.20
CA LEU A 73 -0.17 -21.00 12.68
C LEU A 73 -1.42 -20.34 13.26
N LEU A 74 -1.94 -19.28 12.59
CA LEU A 74 -3.21 -18.62 12.92
C LEU A 74 -4.45 -19.35 12.37
N GLY A 75 -4.30 -20.54 11.76
CA GLY A 75 -5.38 -21.28 11.12
C GLY A 75 -5.98 -20.60 9.88
N LYS A 76 -5.23 -19.67 9.27
CA LYS A 76 -5.64 -18.95 8.06
C LYS A 76 -4.99 -19.59 6.83
N LYS A 77 -5.67 -19.50 5.68
CA LYS A 77 -5.10 -19.94 4.40
C LYS A 77 -4.19 -18.85 3.84
N PRO A 78 -2.88 -19.10 3.67
CA PRO A 78 -1.97 -18.14 3.05
C PRO A 78 -2.35 -17.87 1.59
N LYS A 79 -2.08 -16.65 1.12
CA LYS A 79 -2.21 -16.30 -0.30
C LYS A 79 -0.98 -16.71 -1.09
N ASP A 80 0.20 -16.54 -0.50
CA ASP A 80 1.50 -16.75 -1.12
C ASP A 80 2.38 -17.58 -0.19
N PHE A 81 3.32 -18.32 -0.76
CA PHE A 81 4.27 -19.16 -0.04
C PHE A 81 5.70 -18.74 -0.40
N ASP A 82 6.39 -18.15 0.56
CA ASP A 82 7.78 -17.73 0.45
C ASP A 82 8.70 -18.82 1.00
N ILE A 83 9.78 -19.09 0.27
CA ILE A 83 10.79 -20.07 0.65
C ILE A 83 12.12 -19.37 0.83
N THR A 84 12.87 -19.78 1.85
CA THR A 84 14.26 -19.34 2.04
C THR A 84 15.19 -20.54 2.12
N THR A 85 16.44 -20.40 1.63
CA THR A 85 17.38 -21.49 1.46
C THR A 85 18.83 -21.01 1.57
N ASN A 86 19.77 -21.92 1.85
CA ASN A 86 21.20 -21.64 1.71
C ASN A 86 21.70 -21.73 0.25
N ALA A 87 20.88 -22.18 -0.69
CA ALA A 87 21.23 -22.16 -2.11
C ALA A 87 21.29 -20.71 -2.64
N THR A 88 22.36 -20.38 -3.38
CA THR A 88 22.45 -19.06 -4.04
C THR A 88 21.42 -18.93 -5.18
N PRO A 89 21.05 -17.72 -5.61
CA PRO A 89 20.08 -17.53 -6.68
C PRO A 89 20.47 -18.25 -7.98
N ASP A 90 21.74 -18.30 -8.29
CA ASP A 90 22.23 -19.01 -9.50
C ASP A 90 22.17 -20.53 -9.35
N GLN A 91 22.35 -21.07 -8.14
CA GLN A 91 22.14 -22.50 -7.84
C GLN A 91 20.66 -22.86 -7.95
N VAL A 92 19.76 -22.04 -7.40
CA VAL A 92 18.31 -22.22 -7.56
C VAL A 92 17.92 -22.20 -9.03
N ARG A 93 18.45 -21.25 -9.82
CA ARG A 93 18.19 -21.19 -11.27
C ARG A 93 18.69 -22.44 -12.03
N LYS A 94 19.82 -23.02 -11.64
CA LYS A 94 20.32 -24.27 -12.21
C LYS A 94 19.42 -25.46 -11.87
N LEU A 95 18.85 -25.47 -10.66
CA LEU A 95 17.98 -26.54 -10.18
C LEU A 95 16.58 -26.50 -10.82
N PHE A 96 16.05 -25.31 -11.14
CA PHE A 96 14.70 -25.12 -11.67
C PHE A 96 14.72 -24.46 -13.05
N ARG A 97 14.30 -25.20 -14.10
CA ARG A 97 14.25 -24.70 -15.50
C ARG A 97 13.26 -23.52 -15.67
N ASN A 98 12.18 -23.49 -14.88
CA ASN A 98 11.14 -22.47 -14.87
C ASN A 98 11.43 -21.30 -13.88
N CYS A 99 12.70 -21.09 -13.55
CA CYS A 99 13.15 -20.04 -12.64
C CYS A 99 13.55 -18.76 -13.38
N ARG A 100 13.13 -17.61 -12.87
CA ARG A 100 13.59 -16.27 -13.27
C ARG A 100 14.19 -15.55 -12.08
N LEU A 101 15.36 -14.95 -12.24
CA LEU A 101 15.96 -14.10 -11.23
C LEU A 101 15.44 -12.69 -11.38
N VAL A 102 14.89 -12.12 -10.29
CA VAL A 102 14.30 -10.77 -10.23
C VAL A 102 14.91 -9.96 -9.09
N GLY A 103 14.77 -8.63 -9.17
CA GLY A 103 15.22 -7.70 -8.15
C GLY A 103 16.63 -7.18 -8.36
N ARG A 104 16.81 -5.86 -8.18
CA ARG A 104 18.11 -5.17 -8.23
C ARG A 104 18.72 -5.02 -6.84
N ARG A 105 17.89 -4.67 -5.85
CA ARG A 105 18.30 -4.50 -4.45
C ARG A 105 18.50 -5.85 -3.77
N PHE A 106 17.59 -6.78 -4.03
CA PHE A 106 17.59 -8.16 -3.51
C PHE A 106 17.35 -9.11 -4.67
N ARG A 107 18.25 -10.05 -4.90
CA ARG A 107 18.07 -11.08 -5.95
C ARG A 107 17.19 -12.19 -5.39
N LEU A 108 16.01 -12.34 -5.98
CA LEU A 108 15.05 -13.40 -5.68
C LEU A 108 14.94 -14.35 -6.86
N ALA A 109 14.72 -15.62 -6.58
CA ALA A 109 14.40 -16.60 -7.60
C ALA A 109 12.88 -16.85 -7.63
N HIS A 110 12.23 -16.43 -8.71
CA HIS A 110 10.82 -16.69 -8.96
C HIS A 110 10.67 -18.00 -9.74
N ILE A 111 10.07 -19.02 -9.14
CA ILE A 111 9.79 -20.30 -9.79
C ILE A 111 8.34 -20.30 -10.27
N MET A 112 8.15 -20.37 -11.59
CA MET A 112 6.87 -20.14 -12.25
C MET A 112 6.09 -21.43 -12.45
N PHE A 113 4.86 -21.53 -11.93
CA PHE A 113 3.95 -22.66 -12.14
C PHE A 113 2.63 -22.14 -12.73
N GLY A 114 2.66 -21.73 -14.02
CA GLY A 114 1.52 -21.08 -14.64
C GLY A 114 1.20 -19.74 -13.95
N PRO A 115 0.02 -19.58 -13.36
CA PRO A 115 -0.34 -18.35 -12.64
C PRO A 115 0.32 -18.23 -11.26
N GLU A 116 0.75 -19.34 -10.65
CA GLU A 116 1.37 -19.35 -9.32
C GLU A 116 2.89 -19.12 -9.46
N VAL A 117 3.42 -18.27 -8.63
CA VAL A 117 4.86 -17.98 -8.50
C VAL A 117 5.29 -18.30 -7.09
N ILE A 118 6.30 -19.16 -6.95
CA ILE A 118 6.96 -19.42 -5.67
C ILE A 118 8.22 -18.57 -5.59
N GLU A 119 8.28 -17.67 -4.61
CA GLU A 119 9.45 -16.86 -4.34
C GLU A 119 10.46 -17.63 -3.49
N VAL A 120 11.70 -17.69 -3.95
CA VAL A 120 12.81 -18.32 -3.21
C VAL A 120 13.90 -17.30 -2.98
N ALA A 121 14.19 -17.03 -1.71
CA ALA A 121 15.27 -16.16 -1.27
C ALA A 121 16.45 -16.97 -0.73
N THR A 122 17.67 -16.49 -0.94
CA THR A 122 18.84 -17.03 -0.22
C THR A 122 18.94 -16.40 1.16
N PHE A 123 19.36 -17.17 2.17
CA PHE A 123 19.63 -16.64 3.53
C PHE A 123 20.56 -15.46 3.47
N ARG A 124 20.26 -14.41 4.22
CA ARG A 124 21.03 -13.16 4.25
C ARG A 124 21.83 -13.04 5.51
N GLY A 125 23.11 -12.69 5.37
CA GLY A 125 24.03 -12.45 6.47
C GLY A 125 24.06 -11.01 6.96
N HIS A 126 24.70 -10.79 8.11
CA HIS A 126 24.94 -9.46 8.66
C HIS A 126 26.10 -8.73 7.96
N HIS A 127 26.08 -7.40 8.03
CA HIS A 127 27.21 -6.55 7.76
C HIS A 127 28.10 -6.49 9.01
N ASP A 128 29.20 -7.23 9.05
CA ASP A 128 30.26 -6.92 10.00
C ASP A 128 31.01 -5.67 9.52
N GLN A 129 30.97 -4.59 10.31
CA GLN A 129 31.68 -3.34 10.07
C GLN A 129 33.23 -3.51 10.08
N HIS A 130 33.75 -4.72 10.26
CA HIS A 130 35.15 -5.02 10.40
C HIS A 130 35.83 -5.69 9.21
N GLN A 131 35.14 -5.90 8.07
CA GLN A 131 35.77 -6.42 6.85
C GLN A 131 35.77 -5.41 5.70
N GLU A 132 36.51 -4.31 5.90
CA GLU A 132 36.77 -3.30 4.86
C GLU A 132 37.77 -3.71 3.77
N GLN A 133 38.13 -4.96 3.62
CA GLN A 133 39.18 -5.35 2.66
C GLN A 133 38.81 -6.61 1.83
N GLN A 134 37.73 -6.58 1.10
CA GLN A 134 37.61 -7.26 -0.20
C GLN A 134 36.36 -6.79 -0.93
N GLU A 135 36.48 -5.67 -1.65
CA GLU A 135 35.47 -5.13 -2.54
C GLU A 135 35.23 -6.09 -3.72
N THR A 136 34.20 -6.89 -3.63
CA THR A 136 33.50 -7.29 -4.86
C THR A 136 32.37 -6.27 -5.10
N LYS A 137 32.32 -5.68 -6.28
CA LYS A 137 31.43 -4.59 -6.75
C LYS A 137 29.90 -4.82 -6.58
N ASN A 138 29.47 -5.81 -5.82
CA ASN A 138 28.09 -6.24 -5.61
C ASN A 138 27.68 -6.35 -4.12
N SER A 139 28.51 -5.93 -3.21
CA SER A 139 28.24 -5.93 -1.77
C SER A 139 27.24 -4.84 -1.41
N SER A 140 26.79 -4.82 -0.16
CA SER A 140 25.84 -3.87 0.37
C SER A 140 26.30 -2.43 0.25
N GLN A 141 25.38 -1.52 -0.01
CA GLN A 141 25.57 -0.07 -0.01
C GLN A 141 24.56 0.58 0.91
N GLN A 142 25.03 1.46 1.78
CA GLN A 142 24.21 2.28 2.67
C GLN A 142 24.30 3.75 2.25
N ALA A 143 23.19 4.49 2.24
CA ALA A 143 23.16 5.91 2.02
C ALA A 143 23.60 6.66 3.28
N GLN A 144 23.96 7.96 3.15
CA GLN A 144 24.38 8.80 4.28
C GLN A 144 23.34 8.91 5.41
N ASN A 145 22.06 8.72 5.10
CA ASN A 145 20.96 8.70 6.08
C ASN A 145 20.71 7.33 6.73
N GLY A 146 21.56 6.33 6.50
CA GLY A 146 21.44 4.98 7.06
C GLY A 146 20.61 4.00 6.21
N MET A 147 20.01 4.44 5.09
CA MET A 147 19.15 3.59 4.25
C MET A 147 19.97 2.56 3.47
N LEU A 148 19.55 1.29 3.50
CA LEU A 148 20.17 0.21 2.73
C LEU A 148 19.79 0.31 1.25
N LEU A 149 20.79 0.51 0.38
CA LEU A 149 20.60 0.59 -1.07
C LEU A 149 20.76 -0.77 -1.78
N ARG A 150 21.68 -1.61 -1.32
CA ARG A 150 21.92 -2.99 -1.78
C ARG A 150 22.19 -3.88 -0.59
N ASP A 151 21.77 -5.16 -0.68
CA ASP A 151 21.92 -6.11 0.39
C ASP A 151 21.88 -7.55 -0.18
N ASN A 152 23.01 -7.99 -0.73
CA ASN A 152 23.19 -9.32 -1.32
C ASN A 152 24.30 -10.12 -0.59
N ILE A 153 24.42 -9.92 0.73
CA ILE A 153 25.30 -10.73 1.56
C ILE A 153 24.53 -11.97 1.98
N PHE A 154 25.12 -13.14 1.76
CA PHE A 154 24.54 -14.42 2.12
C PHE A 154 25.09 -14.87 3.48
N GLY A 155 24.25 -15.53 4.28
CA GLY A 155 24.58 -15.95 5.62
C GLY A 155 23.88 -17.23 6.06
N SER A 156 23.79 -17.42 7.36
CA SER A 156 23.08 -18.54 7.98
C SER A 156 21.58 -18.26 8.11
N VAL A 157 20.79 -19.28 8.46
CA VAL A 157 19.35 -19.12 8.74
C VAL A 157 19.10 -18.21 9.94
N GLU A 158 19.98 -18.26 10.95
CA GLU A 158 19.92 -17.42 12.16
C GLU A 158 20.10 -15.93 11.77
N GLU A 159 21.08 -15.64 10.95
CA GLU A 159 21.33 -14.27 10.45
C GLU A 159 20.16 -13.77 9.61
N ASP A 160 19.60 -14.62 8.72
CA ASP A 160 18.40 -14.28 7.93
C ASP A 160 17.22 -13.95 8.85
N ALA A 161 17.04 -14.72 9.93
CA ALA A 161 15.97 -14.49 10.91
C ALA A 161 16.11 -13.14 11.61
N GLN A 162 17.34 -12.78 12.02
CA GLN A 162 17.61 -11.51 12.70
C GLN A 162 17.48 -10.27 11.81
N ARG A 163 17.55 -10.44 10.50
CA ARG A 163 17.43 -9.34 9.54
C ARG A 163 16.01 -9.09 9.05
N ARG A 164 15.05 -9.96 9.39
CA ARG A 164 13.64 -9.75 9.04
C ARG A 164 13.08 -8.55 9.80
N ASP A 165 11.89 -8.12 9.40
CA ASP A 165 11.26 -6.92 9.97
C ASP A 165 10.65 -7.20 11.36
N PHE A 166 9.72 -8.13 11.45
CA PHE A 166 8.97 -8.41 12.68
C PHE A 166 9.09 -9.88 13.07
N SER A 167 9.14 -10.12 14.39
CA SER A 167 9.28 -11.45 14.99
C SER A 167 8.25 -12.46 14.47
N ILE A 168 6.99 -12.04 14.32
CA ILE A 168 5.90 -12.88 13.80
C ILE A 168 6.07 -13.29 12.33
N ASN A 169 6.95 -12.63 11.57
CA ASN A 169 7.29 -12.95 10.19
C ASN A 169 8.65 -13.67 10.08
N SER A 170 9.27 -14.00 11.21
CA SER A 170 10.56 -14.67 11.29
C SER A 170 10.43 -16.11 11.84
N LEU A 171 9.37 -16.80 11.42
CA LEU A 171 9.09 -18.19 11.73
C LEU A 171 9.37 -19.06 10.51
N TYR A 172 10.08 -20.17 10.70
CA TYR A 172 10.59 -21.05 9.63
C TYR A 172 10.00 -22.45 9.81
N TYR A 173 9.28 -22.94 8.79
CA TYR A 173 8.76 -24.30 8.79
C TYR A 173 9.63 -25.21 7.92
N SER A 174 10.14 -26.28 8.50
CA SER A 174 10.98 -27.30 7.88
C SER A 174 10.12 -28.47 7.41
N ILE A 175 10.30 -28.90 6.16
CA ILE A 175 9.68 -30.14 5.68
C ILE A 175 10.55 -31.38 5.94
N ALA A 176 11.79 -31.22 6.40
CA ALA A 176 12.69 -32.33 6.67
C ALA A 176 12.30 -33.08 7.96
N ASP A 177 11.90 -32.33 8.98
CA ASP A 177 11.49 -32.82 10.30
C ASP A 177 10.10 -32.32 10.74
N PHE A 178 9.43 -31.53 9.88
CA PHE A 178 8.12 -30.93 10.12
C PHE A 178 8.07 -30.03 11.34
N SER A 179 9.18 -29.44 11.74
CA SER A 179 9.27 -28.51 12.87
C SER A 179 9.06 -27.07 12.44
N VAL A 180 8.64 -26.22 13.39
CA VAL A 180 8.72 -24.76 13.26
C VAL A 180 9.92 -24.29 14.08
N ARG A 181 10.77 -23.48 13.46
CA ARG A 181 11.97 -22.89 14.08
C ARG A 181 11.76 -21.41 14.32
N ASP A 182 11.99 -20.97 15.53
CA ASP A 182 11.83 -19.59 15.98
C ASP A 182 13.14 -19.08 16.58
N TYR A 183 13.74 -18.09 15.94
CA TYR A 183 15.02 -17.47 16.35
C TYR A 183 14.82 -16.11 17.03
N THR A 184 13.56 -15.60 17.09
CA THR A 184 13.26 -14.21 17.44
C THR A 184 12.13 -14.05 18.45
N ASN A 185 11.71 -15.16 19.07
CA ASN A 185 10.54 -15.22 19.97
C ASN A 185 9.20 -14.83 19.28
N GLY A 186 9.12 -15.06 17.96
CA GLY A 186 7.97 -14.68 17.13
C GLY A 186 6.71 -15.48 17.46
N LEU A 187 6.83 -16.73 17.92
CA LEU A 187 5.68 -17.54 18.31
C LEU A 187 4.99 -16.98 19.56
N ASN A 188 5.76 -16.51 20.53
CA ASN A 188 5.21 -15.86 21.73
C ASN A 188 4.51 -14.54 21.38
N ASP A 189 5.15 -13.69 20.55
CA ASP A 189 4.54 -12.45 20.05
C ASP A 189 3.25 -12.73 19.25
N LEU A 190 3.23 -13.82 18.47
CA LEU A 190 2.06 -14.26 17.72
C LEU A 190 0.89 -14.64 18.65
N HIS A 191 1.17 -15.40 19.73
CA HIS A 191 0.17 -15.79 20.73
C HIS A 191 -0.33 -14.58 21.53
N GLN A 192 0.54 -13.62 21.83
CA GLN A 192 0.17 -12.39 22.54
C GLN A 192 -0.52 -11.35 21.64
N GLY A 193 -0.53 -11.55 20.32
CA GLY A 193 -1.07 -10.59 19.38
C GLY A 193 -0.26 -9.30 19.28
N VAL A 194 1.09 -9.41 19.30
CA VAL A 194 2.01 -8.27 19.30
C VAL A 194 2.84 -8.21 18.02
N ILE A 195 2.94 -7.03 17.44
CA ILE A 195 3.87 -6.70 16.35
C ILE A 195 5.14 -6.12 16.96
N ARG A 196 6.22 -6.90 16.97
CA ARG A 196 7.52 -6.50 17.52
C ARG A 196 8.57 -6.45 16.42
N MET A 197 9.31 -5.32 16.35
CA MET A 197 10.48 -5.19 15.48
C MET A 197 11.61 -6.09 15.98
N ILE A 198 12.32 -6.73 15.06
CA ILE A 198 13.54 -7.47 15.36
C ILE A 198 14.71 -6.51 15.38
N GLY A 199 15.50 -6.52 16.47
CA GLY A 199 16.59 -5.59 16.68
C GLY A 199 16.13 -4.22 17.21
N ASP A 200 17.01 -3.21 17.14
CA ASP A 200 16.70 -1.86 17.58
C ASP A 200 15.74 -1.15 16.61
N PRO A 201 14.52 -0.77 17.03
CA PRO A 201 13.52 -0.21 16.12
C PRO A 201 13.97 1.07 15.42
N GLU A 202 14.69 1.96 16.10
CA GLU A 202 15.17 3.21 15.47
C GLU A 202 16.13 2.93 14.33
N THR A 203 17.13 2.10 14.56
CA THR A 203 18.10 1.67 13.53
C THR A 203 17.37 1.00 12.36
N ARG A 204 16.43 0.10 12.65
CA ARG A 204 15.68 -0.64 11.63
C ARG A 204 14.78 0.27 10.79
N TYR A 205 14.18 1.30 11.37
CA TYR A 205 13.39 2.28 10.62
C TYR A 205 14.27 3.20 9.77
N ARG A 206 15.49 3.56 10.21
CA ARG A 206 16.44 4.31 9.39
C ARG A 206 16.96 3.50 8.21
N GLU A 207 17.20 2.20 8.37
CA GLU A 207 17.57 1.31 7.27
C GLU A 207 16.47 1.20 6.19
N ASP A 208 15.21 1.11 6.60
CA ASP A 208 14.06 1.05 5.70
C ASP A 208 12.81 1.67 6.36
N PRO A 209 12.54 2.96 6.13
CA PRO A 209 11.40 3.66 6.71
C PRO A 209 10.03 3.04 6.39
N VAL A 210 9.93 2.27 5.29
CA VAL A 210 8.70 1.54 4.93
C VAL A 210 8.31 0.52 5.99
N ARG A 211 9.23 0.09 6.86
CA ARG A 211 8.91 -0.80 7.98
C ARG A 211 7.89 -0.19 8.95
N MET A 212 7.85 1.15 9.11
CA MET A 212 6.81 1.85 9.88
C MET A 212 5.42 1.60 9.28
N LEU A 213 5.28 1.76 7.96
CA LEU A 213 4.03 1.46 7.24
C LEU A 213 3.64 -0.02 7.35
N ARG A 214 4.62 -0.91 7.32
CA ARG A 214 4.41 -2.37 7.47
C ARG A 214 3.94 -2.73 8.88
N ALA A 215 4.49 -2.11 9.94
CA ALA A 215 4.04 -2.30 11.33
C ALA A 215 2.55 -2.02 11.46
N VAL A 216 2.12 -0.84 11.02
CA VAL A 216 0.72 -0.41 11.04
C VAL A 216 -0.17 -1.35 10.21
N ARG A 217 0.27 -1.72 9.01
CA ARG A 217 -0.47 -2.62 8.13
C ARG A 217 -0.67 -4.00 8.75
N PHE A 218 0.36 -4.59 9.35
CA PHE A 218 0.23 -5.89 10.00
C PHE A 218 -0.65 -5.80 11.24
N ALA A 219 -0.49 -4.77 12.06
CA ALA A 219 -1.32 -4.55 13.24
C ALA A 219 -2.82 -4.46 12.84
N ALA A 220 -3.16 -3.65 11.86
CA ALA A 220 -4.53 -3.53 11.37
C ALA A 220 -5.06 -4.83 10.75
N LYS A 221 -4.26 -5.50 9.88
CA LYS A 221 -4.67 -6.73 9.17
C LYS A 221 -4.88 -7.91 10.12
N LEU A 222 -4.03 -8.04 11.13
CA LEU A 222 -4.01 -9.18 12.04
C LEU A 222 -4.82 -8.92 13.31
N ASN A 223 -5.29 -7.68 13.51
CA ASN A 223 -5.91 -7.20 14.75
C ASN A 223 -4.98 -7.40 15.96
N MET A 224 -3.74 -6.94 15.81
CA MET A 224 -2.68 -7.02 16.81
C MET A 224 -2.23 -5.62 17.22
N THR A 225 -1.55 -5.51 18.36
CA THR A 225 -0.97 -4.26 18.86
C THR A 225 0.50 -4.14 18.46
N VAL A 226 0.97 -2.93 18.19
CA VAL A 226 2.41 -2.68 18.02
C VAL A 226 3.04 -2.59 19.40
N SER A 227 4.16 -3.29 19.64
CA SER A 227 4.84 -3.20 20.95
C SER A 227 5.28 -1.78 21.25
N PRO A 228 5.29 -1.33 22.52
CA PRO A 228 5.66 0.04 22.87
C PRO A 228 7.02 0.46 22.33
N GLU A 229 8.03 -0.41 22.40
CA GLU A 229 9.38 -0.15 21.89
C GLU A 229 9.40 0.01 20.37
N THR A 230 8.56 -0.74 19.67
CA THR A 230 8.41 -0.66 18.20
C THR A 230 7.62 0.58 17.80
N ALA A 231 6.63 1.00 18.59
CA ALA A 231 5.73 2.11 18.30
C ALA A 231 6.36 3.48 18.58
N GLU A 232 7.12 3.61 19.68
CA GLU A 232 7.66 4.89 20.17
C GLU A 232 8.42 5.69 19.10
N PRO A 233 9.34 5.12 18.30
CA PRO A 233 10.10 5.89 17.33
C PRO A 233 9.30 6.34 16.11
N ILE A 234 8.14 5.72 15.83
CA ILE A 234 7.41 5.94 14.57
C ILE A 234 7.06 7.40 14.32
N PRO A 235 6.39 8.15 15.24
CA PRO A 235 5.99 9.53 14.95
C PRO A 235 7.18 10.47 14.68
N ARG A 236 8.28 10.32 15.42
CA ARG A 236 9.48 11.18 15.26
C ARG A 236 10.30 10.84 14.02
N LEU A 237 10.16 9.61 13.48
CA LEU A 237 10.86 9.15 12.26
C LEU A 237 9.98 9.17 11.01
N ALA A 238 8.72 9.54 11.11
CA ALA A 238 7.75 9.55 10.01
C ALA A 238 8.22 10.37 8.80
N SER A 239 8.98 11.45 9.04
CA SER A 239 9.56 12.29 7.97
C SER A 239 10.54 11.56 7.05
N LEU A 240 11.17 10.46 7.50
CA LEU A 240 12.05 9.64 6.67
C LEU A 240 11.31 8.98 5.47
N LEU A 241 9.99 8.92 5.51
CA LEU A 241 9.19 8.44 4.37
C LEU A 241 9.32 9.34 3.15
N HIS A 242 9.70 10.61 3.30
CA HIS A 242 9.96 11.51 2.18
C HIS A 242 11.21 11.11 1.36
N ASP A 243 12.14 10.36 1.96
CA ASP A 243 13.34 9.85 1.27
C ASP A 243 13.06 8.60 0.43
N ILE A 244 11.87 8.01 0.56
CA ILE A 244 11.48 6.81 -0.18
C ILE A 244 11.01 7.20 -1.60
N PRO A 245 11.47 6.49 -2.65
CA PRO A 245 10.99 6.76 -4.01
C PRO A 245 9.46 6.73 -4.11
N ALA A 246 8.86 7.76 -4.70
CA ALA A 246 7.40 7.93 -4.79
C ALA A 246 6.70 6.73 -5.48
N ALA A 247 7.38 6.03 -6.39
CA ALA A 247 6.87 4.81 -7.01
C ALA A 247 6.70 3.67 -5.99
N ARG A 248 7.68 3.50 -5.07
CA ARG A 248 7.57 2.53 -3.97
C ARG A 248 6.47 2.93 -2.98
N MET A 249 6.37 4.23 -2.67
CA MET A 249 5.29 4.74 -1.81
C MET A 249 3.91 4.50 -2.41
N PHE A 250 3.76 4.60 -3.73
CA PHE A 250 2.51 4.26 -4.40
C PHE A 250 2.15 2.78 -4.23
N GLU A 251 3.09 1.85 -4.43
CA GLU A 251 2.86 0.41 -4.23
C GLU A 251 2.48 0.09 -2.78
N GLU A 252 3.18 0.69 -1.81
CA GLU A 252 2.84 0.51 -0.39
C GLU A 252 1.48 1.13 -0.05
N SER A 253 1.10 2.29 -0.62
CA SER A 253 -0.21 2.89 -0.40
C SER A 253 -1.36 1.96 -0.82
N LEU A 254 -1.20 1.23 -1.93
CA LEU A 254 -2.20 0.24 -2.35
C LEU A 254 -2.28 -0.94 -1.39
N LYS A 255 -1.15 -1.42 -0.86
CA LYS A 255 -1.13 -2.49 0.15
C LYS A 255 -1.76 -2.05 1.48
N LEU A 256 -1.62 -0.77 1.84
CA LEU A 256 -2.23 -0.18 3.04
C LEU A 256 -3.74 -0.04 2.89
N LEU A 257 -4.20 0.51 1.77
CA LEU A 257 -5.58 0.98 1.61
C LEU A 257 -6.49 0.01 0.84
N GLN A 258 -5.93 -0.98 0.12
CA GLN A 258 -6.69 -1.94 -0.71
C GLN A 258 -6.38 -3.39 -0.35
N SER A 259 -6.23 -3.69 0.94
CA SER A 259 -6.00 -5.05 1.44
C SER A 259 -7.22 -5.68 2.13
N GLY A 260 -8.35 -4.99 2.19
CA GLY A 260 -9.54 -5.39 2.94
C GLY A 260 -9.52 -4.94 4.41
N TYR A 261 -8.52 -4.14 4.78
CA TYR A 261 -8.32 -3.55 6.11
C TYR A 261 -7.89 -2.08 6.00
N GLY A 262 -8.31 -1.40 4.93
CA GLY A 262 -7.90 -0.03 4.62
C GLY A 262 -8.37 0.98 5.64
N TYR A 263 -9.61 0.87 6.13
CA TYR A 263 -10.12 1.79 7.15
C TYR A 263 -9.41 1.66 8.51
N PRO A 264 -9.25 0.47 9.12
CA PRO A 264 -8.46 0.35 10.35
C PRO A 264 -6.99 0.75 10.12
N THR A 265 -6.40 0.45 8.97
CA THR A 265 -5.04 0.91 8.63
C THR A 265 -4.96 2.44 8.59
N TYR A 266 -5.92 3.12 7.95
CA TYR A 266 -6.00 4.58 7.91
C TYR A 266 -6.04 5.21 9.30
N LYS A 267 -6.85 4.68 10.22
CA LYS A 267 -6.90 5.16 11.60
C LYS A 267 -5.54 5.09 12.28
N MET A 268 -4.87 3.96 12.17
CA MET A 268 -3.53 3.80 12.73
C MET A 268 -2.48 4.68 12.03
N LEU A 269 -2.57 4.88 10.71
CA LEU A 269 -1.68 5.82 9.99
C LEU A 269 -1.83 7.25 10.53
N CYS A 270 -3.05 7.68 10.85
CA CYS A 270 -3.28 8.99 11.47
C CYS A 270 -2.73 9.05 12.89
N GLU A 271 -2.98 8.04 13.72
CA GLU A 271 -2.48 7.92 15.09
C GLU A 271 -0.96 8.01 15.17
N TYR A 272 -0.25 7.28 14.28
CA TYR A 272 1.22 7.26 14.22
C TYR A 272 1.83 8.36 13.32
N GLN A 273 1.04 9.34 12.86
CA GLN A 273 1.47 10.46 12.00
C GLN A 273 2.09 10.02 10.66
N LEU A 274 1.77 8.82 10.19
CA LEU A 274 2.26 8.26 8.93
C LEU A 274 1.38 8.60 7.72
N PHE A 275 0.17 9.13 7.93
CA PHE A 275 -0.73 9.49 6.83
C PHE A 275 -0.26 10.73 6.07
N GLN A 276 0.30 11.72 6.78
CA GLN A 276 0.75 12.98 6.20
C GLN A 276 1.84 12.82 5.12
N PRO A 277 2.89 12.01 5.30
CA PRO A 277 3.89 11.79 4.23
C PRO A 277 3.32 11.16 2.96
N LEU A 278 2.26 10.33 3.08
CA LEU A 278 1.58 9.71 1.95
C LEU A 278 0.61 10.66 1.26
N PHE A 279 -0.15 11.43 2.04
CA PHE A 279 -1.23 12.29 1.57
C PHE A 279 -1.13 13.69 2.19
N PRO A 280 -0.06 14.46 1.88
CA PRO A 280 0.15 15.78 2.49
C PRO A 280 -0.97 16.76 2.15
N LEU A 281 -1.54 16.65 0.93
CA LEU A 281 -2.66 17.49 0.51
C LEU A 281 -3.91 17.26 1.35
N LEU A 282 -4.23 16.00 1.69
CA LEU A 282 -5.40 15.68 2.52
C LEU A 282 -5.20 16.10 3.97
N SER A 283 -4.02 15.86 4.52
CA SER A 283 -3.72 16.13 5.93
C SER A 283 -3.82 17.60 6.31
N ARG A 284 -3.63 18.52 5.36
CA ARG A 284 -3.81 19.98 5.57
C ARG A 284 -5.25 20.36 5.89
N HIS A 285 -6.22 19.52 5.51
CA HIS A 285 -7.64 19.75 5.68
C HIS A 285 -8.25 18.95 6.84
N PHE A 286 -7.41 18.21 7.57
CA PHE A 286 -7.88 17.45 8.72
C PHE A 286 -8.17 18.38 9.90
N THR A 287 -9.24 18.05 10.63
CA THR A 287 -9.67 18.78 11.81
C THR A 287 -9.20 18.08 13.09
N PRO A 288 -9.01 18.79 14.19
CA PRO A 288 -8.64 18.17 15.47
C PRO A 288 -9.64 17.09 15.93
N ASN A 289 -10.90 17.23 15.55
CA ASN A 289 -11.97 16.30 15.94
C ASN A 289 -12.12 15.11 14.98
N GLY A 290 -11.41 15.09 13.84
CA GLY A 290 -11.51 14.01 12.87
C GLY A 290 -12.85 13.89 12.17
N ASP A 291 -13.60 15.00 12.01
CA ASP A 291 -15.01 15.02 11.60
C ASP A 291 -15.29 15.92 10.38
N SER A 292 -14.27 16.37 9.68
CA SER A 292 -14.47 17.14 8.45
C SER A 292 -15.15 16.30 7.37
N THR A 293 -15.80 16.96 6.42
CA THR A 293 -16.41 16.31 5.26
C THR A 293 -15.40 15.45 4.49
N LEU A 294 -14.13 15.92 4.40
CA LEU A 294 -13.03 15.17 3.80
C LEU A 294 -12.73 13.90 4.59
N GLU A 295 -12.59 13.99 5.91
CA GLU A 295 -12.27 12.84 6.76
C GLU A 295 -13.38 11.78 6.72
N ARG A 296 -14.64 12.23 6.72
CA ARG A 296 -15.81 11.34 6.51
C ARG A 296 -15.77 10.67 5.14
N MET A 297 -15.37 11.39 4.06
CA MET A 297 -15.20 10.80 2.73
C MET A 297 -14.11 9.73 2.71
N VAL A 298 -12.93 10.03 3.26
CA VAL A 298 -11.82 9.07 3.34
C VAL A 298 -12.24 7.83 4.12
N ALA A 299 -12.87 8.02 5.28
CA ALA A 299 -13.35 6.92 6.11
C ALA A 299 -14.38 6.05 5.36
N GLN A 300 -15.37 6.66 4.71
CA GLN A 300 -16.45 5.95 4.05
C GLN A 300 -15.98 5.21 2.80
N VAL A 301 -15.14 5.82 1.96
CA VAL A 301 -14.60 5.15 0.76
C VAL A 301 -13.72 3.96 1.14
N LEU A 302 -12.97 4.05 2.23
CA LEU A 302 -12.16 2.92 2.72
C LEU A 302 -13.03 1.79 3.28
N LYS A 303 -14.05 2.09 4.09
CA LYS A 303 -15.02 1.09 4.57
C LYS A 303 -15.69 0.36 3.40
N ASN A 304 -16.12 1.10 2.37
CA ASN A 304 -16.74 0.53 1.19
C ASN A 304 -15.75 -0.33 0.38
N THR A 305 -14.49 0.08 0.29
CA THR A 305 -13.40 -0.68 -0.36
C THR A 305 -13.14 -1.98 0.40
N ASP A 306 -13.03 -1.93 1.73
CA ASP A 306 -12.83 -3.10 2.56
C ASP A 306 -13.99 -4.11 2.43
N LYS A 307 -15.23 -3.63 2.51
CA LYS A 307 -16.43 -4.46 2.31
C LYS A 307 -16.43 -5.17 0.94
N ARG A 308 -16.01 -4.46 -0.13
CA ARG A 308 -15.92 -5.07 -1.46
C ARG A 308 -14.86 -6.18 -1.51
N LEU A 309 -13.67 -5.92 -0.96
CA LEU A 309 -12.57 -6.89 -0.95
C LEU A 309 -12.87 -8.11 -0.08
N GLN A 310 -13.57 -7.93 1.04
CA GLN A 310 -14.03 -9.03 1.89
C GLN A 310 -15.09 -9.92 1.21
N ASN A 311 -15.79 -9.39 0.19
CA ASN A 311 -16.74 -10.13 -0.65
C ASN A 311 -16.14 -10.53 -2.01
N ASP A 312 -14.81 -10.64 -2.13
CA ASP A 312 -14.06 -11.00 -3.33
C ASP A 312 -14.37 -10.14 -4.57
N MET A 313 -14.88 -8.92 -4.35
CA MET A 313 -15.18 -7.98 -5.43
C MET A 313 -13.92 -7.18 -5.79
N ARG A 314 -13.77 -6.92 -7.08
CA ARG A 314 -12.65 -6.10 -7.59
C ARG A 314 -12.82 -4.63 -7.18
N VAL A 315 -11.70 -4.00 -6.84
CA VAL A 315 -11.59 -2.56 -6.56
C VAL A 315 -10.65 -1.90 -7.57
N ASN A 316 -10.88 -0.61 -7.82
CA ASN A 316 -10.03 0.17 -8.73
C ASN A 316 -9.38 1.32 -7.96
N PRO A 317 -8.04 1.42 -7.95
CA PRO A 317 -7.35 2.53 -7.30
C PRO A 317 -7.81 3.92 -7.76
N ALA A 318 -8.19 4.08 -9.03
CA ALA A 318 -8.66 5.35 -9.55
C ALA A 318 -9.94 5.85 -8.84
N PHE A 319 -10.86 4.95 -8.48
CA PHE A 319 -12.03 5.32 -7.70
C PHE A 319 -11.66 5.80 -6.29
N LEU A 320 -10.76 5.07 -5.62
CA LEU A 320 -10.28 5.45 -4.29
C LEU A 320 -9.66 6.85 -4.31
N PHE A 321 -8.71 7.11 -5.22
CA PHE A 321 -8.07 8.42 -5.33
C PHE A 321 -9.06 9.52 -5.76
N SER A 322 -10.02 9.22 -6.65
CA SER A 322 -11.02 10.20 -7.06
C SER A 322 -11.93 10.64 -5.91
N ALA A 323 -12.26 9.73 -5.01
CA ALA A 323 -13.06 10.05 -3.82
C ALA A 323 -12.24 10.80 -2.77
N MET A 324 -11.04 10.33 -2.44
CA MET A 324 -10.18 10.94 -1.43
C MET A 324 -9.78 12.38 -1.79
N LEU A 325 -9.47 12.64 -3.06
CA LEU A 325 -8.99 13.96 -3.54
C LEU A 325 -10.12 14.88 -4.01
N TRP A 326 -11.39 14.50 -3.84
CA TRP A 326 -12.54 15.29 -4.34
C TRP A 326 -12.65 16.67 -3.70
N TYR A 327 -12.61 16.76 -2.38
CA TYR A 327 -12.79 18.05 -1.69
C TYR A 327 -11.60 18.99 -1.90
N PRO A 328 -10.34 18.56 -1.80
CA PRO A 328 -9.19 19.38 -2.21
C PRO A 328 -9.31 19.93 -3.64
N LEU A 329 -9.83 19.11 -4.58
CA LEU A 329 -10.08 19.55 -5.94
C LEU A 329 -11.11 20.68 -6.02
N ILE A 330 -12.26 20.52 -5.34
CA ILE A 330 -13.34 21.51 -5.39
C ILE A 330 -12.90 22.83 -4.76
N GLU A 331 -12.22 22.76 -3.62
CA GLU A 331 -11.70 23.94 -2.93
C GLU A 331 -10.67 24.69 -3.80
N HIS A 332 -9.72 23.95 -4.37
CA HIS A 332 -8.73 24.54 -5.28
C HIS A 332 -9.36 25.15 -6.54
N ALA A 333 -10.35 24.48 -7.13
CA ALA A 333 -11.08 25.02 -8.28
C ALA A 333 -11.84 26.30 -7.95
N GLN A 334 -12.49 26.39 -6.77
CA GLN A 334 -13.17 27.59 -6.30
C GLN A 334 -12.19 28.73 -6.09
N LYS A 335 -11.06 28.45 -5.43
CA LYS A 335 -9.99 29.43 -5.22
C LYS A 335 -9.46 29.98 -6.53
N LEU A 336 -9.11 29.11 -7.49
CA LEU A 336 -8.64 29.52 -8.82
C LEU A 336 -9.69 30.39 -9.55
N ALA A 337 -10.96 30.03 -9.52
CA ALA A 337 -12.01 30.80 -10.16
C ALA A 337 -12.14 32.21 -9.55
N GLN A 338 -12.02 32.35 -8.23
CA GLN A 338 -12.10 33.62 -7.51
C GLN A 338 -10.86 34.50 -7.76
N GLU A 339 -9.66 33.94 -7.70
CA GLU A 339 -8.41 34.70 -7.81
C GLU A 339 -8.07 35.11 -9.25
N SER A 340 -8.38 34.23 -10.23
CA SER A 340 -8.00 34.46 -11.62
C SER A 340 -9.14 35.01 -12.50
N GLY A 341 -10.39 35.06 -11.98
CA GLY A 341 -11.56 35.44 -12.78
C GLY A 341 -11.94 34.45 -13.86
N LEU A 342 -11.38 33.26 -13.87
CA LEU A 342 -11.69 32.20 -14.84
C LEU A 342 -13.11 31.67 -14.65
N ALA A 343 -13.73 31.25 -15.76
CA ALA A 343 -14.95 30.47 -15.66
C ALA A 343 -14.70 29.20 -14.82
N TYR A 344 -15.64 28.85 -13.93
CA TYR A 344 -15.48 27.71 -13.02
C TYR A 344 -15.09 26.41 -13.74
N PHE A 345 -15.58 26.17 -14.95
CA PHE A 345 -15.22 24.96 -15.72
C PHE A 345 -13.73 24.93 -16.09
N ASP A 346 -13.15 26.07 -16.46
CA ASP A 346 -11.74 26.18 -16.82
C ASP A 346 -10.87 26.06 -15.55
N ALA A 347 -11.26 26.74 -14.47
CA ALA A 347 -10.62 26.63 -13.16
C ALA A 347 -10.64 25.18 -12.64
N PHE A 348 -11.77 24.47 -12.78
CA PHE A 348 -11.89 23.07 -12.41
C PHE A 348 -10.95 22.18 -13.23
N SER A 349 -10.81 22.47 -14.54
CA SER A 349 -9.91 21.71 -15.41
C SER A 349 -8.44 21.90 -15.06
N LEU A 350 -8.04 23.11 -14.64
CA LEU A 350 -6.69 23.40 -14.14
C LEU A 350 -6.47 22.70 -12.76
N ALA A 351 -7.41 22.87 -11.85
CA ALA A 351 -7.33 22.30 -10.53
C ALA A 351 -7.18 20.76 -10.53
N MET A 352 -7.81 20.06 -11.50
CA MET A 352 -7.60 18.61 -11.65
C MET A 352 -6.14 18.25 -11.91
N ASN A 353 -5.42 19.05 -12.68
CA ASN A 353 -4.00 18.82 -12.96
C ASN A 353 -3.16 19.12 -11.72
N ASP A 354 -3.37 20.29 -11.11
CA ASP A 354 -2.59 20.75 -9.97
C ASP A 354 -2.68 19.76 -8.78
N VAL A 355 -3.90 19.32 -8.45
CA VAL A 355 -4.14 18.36 -7.35
C VAL A 355 -3.50 17.01 -7.63
N LEU A 356 -3.58 16.51 -8.87
CA LEU A 356 -2.94 15.24 -9.22
C LEU A 356 -1.43 15.37 -9.28
N ASP A 357 -0.89 16.46 -9.78
CA ASP A 357 0.55 16.69 -9.86
C ASP A 357 1.16 16.87 -8.46
N GLU A 358 0.47 17.57 -7.55
CA GLU A 358 0.89 17.66 -6.15
C GLU A 358 0.89 16.28 -5.47
N GLN A 359 -0.18 15.51 -5.61
CA GLN A 359 -0.25 14.17 -5.02
C GLN A 359 0.79 13.21 -5.64
N CYS A 360 1.09 13.34 -6.92
CA CYS A 360 2.09 12.51 -7.60
C CYS A 360 3.53 12.77 -7.12
N ARG A 361 3.80 13.88 -6.43
CA ARG A 361 5.12 14.10 -5.79
C ARG A 361 5.37 13.13 -4.65
N SER A 362 4.34 12.83 -3.86
CA SER A 362 4.43 11.86 -2.75
C SER A 362 4.19 10.42 -3.21
N LEU A 363 3.23 10.22 -4.12
CA LEU A 363 2.88 8.91 -4.67
C LEU A 363 2.94 9.00 -6.19
N ALA A 364 3.90 8.38 -6.84
CA ALA A 364 4.01 8.39 -8.30
C ALA A 364 2.86 7.59 -8.95
N ILE A 365 1.63 8.15 -8.89
CA ILE A 365 0.43 7.51 -9.41
C ILE A 365 0.56 7.35 -10.93
N PRO A 366 0.47 6.11 -11.48
CA PRO A 366 0.61 5.88 -12.91
C PRO A 366 -0.40 6.68 -13.76
N LYS A 367 0.04 7.20 -14.92
CA LYS A 367 -0.79 8.00 -15.85
C LYS A 367 -2.12 7.34 -16.20
N ARG A 368 -2.14 6.01 -16.36
CA ARG A 368 -3.38 5.25 -16.58
C ARG A 368 -4.42 5.43 -15.47
N ILE A 369 -3.98 5.60 -14.21
CA ILE A 369 -4.86 5.79 -13.06
C ILE A 369 -5.29 7.25 -12.97
N THR A 370 -4.37 8.22 -13.10
CA THR A 370 -4.72 9.65 -13.07
C THR A 370 -5.66 10.05 -14.20
N SER A 371 -5.55 9.45 -15.40
CA SER A 371 -6.52 9.64 -16.49
C SER A 371 -7.92 9.19 -16.09
N LEU A 372 -8.04 8.00 -15.45
CA LEU A 372 -9.32 7.52 -14.98
C LEU A 372 -9.92 8.38 -13.84
N VAL A 373 -9.07 8.93 -12.98
CA VAL A 373 -9.50 9.89 -11.94
C VAL A 373 -10.10 11.14 -12.59
N ARG A 374 -9.43 11.72 -13.60
CA ARG A 374 -9.95 12.87 -14.35
C ARG A 374 -11.29 12.57 -15.01
N ASP A 375 -11.44 11.40 -15.65
CA ASP A 375 -12.71 11.00 -16.28
C ASP A 375 -13.84 10.95 -15.25
N ILE A 376 -13.61 10.37 -14.06
CA ILE A 376 -14.60 10.30 -12.98
C ILE A 376 -14.99 11.71 -12.51
N TRP A 377 -14.02 12.59 -12.31
CA TRP A 377 -14.25 13.97 -11.87
C TRP A 377 -15.00 14.81 -12.90
N GLN A 378 -14.63 14.71 -14.19
CA GLN A 378 -15.33 15.40 -15.26
C GLN A 378 -16.79 14.97 -15.40
N LEU A 379 -17.06 13.69 -15.17
CA LEU A 379 -18.44 13.19 -15.18
C LEU A 379 -19.27 13.78 -14.04
N GLN A 380 -18.68 14.08 -12.85
CA GLN A 380 -19.41 14.73 -11.75
C GLN A 380 -20.09 16.04 -12.21
N THR A 381 -19.38 16.87 -12.99
CA THR A 381 -19.94 18.14 -13.52
C THR A 381 -21.01 17.96 -14.58
N ARG A 382 -21.11 16.75 -15.15
CA ARG A 382 -22.03 16.41 -16.24
C ARG A 382 -23.29 15.67 -15.75
N LEU A 383 -23.25 15.01 -14.60
CA LEU A 383 -24.37 14.20 -14.09
C LEU A 383 -25.64 15.02 -13.84
N SER A 384 -25.53 16.34 -13.54
CA SER A 384 -26.68 17.23 -13.42
C SER A 384 -27.36 17.51 -14.78
N ARG A 385 -26.62 17.39 -15.90
CA ARG A 385 -27.11 17.70 -17.26
C ARG A 385 -27.71 16.47 -17.91
N ARG A 386 -28.84 15.99 -17.37
CA ARG A 386 -29.46 14.70 -17.71
C ARG A 386 -30.67 14.76 -18.67
N GLN A 387 -30.95 15.94 -19.29
CA GLN A 387 -32.10 16.11 -20.18
C GLN A 387 -31.90 15.38 -21.52
N GLY A 388 -32.97 14.78 -22.02
CA GLY A 388 -33.04 14.14 -23.33
C GLY A 388 -31.97 13.07 -23.59
N LYS A 389 -31.39 13.05 -24.75
CA LYS A 389 -30.37 12.06 -25.18
C LYS A 389 -29.07 12.09 -24.35
N ARG A 390 -28.86 13.15 -23.56
CA ARG A 390 -27.63 13.28 -22.74
C ARG A 390 -27.57 12.22 -21.63
N ALA A 391 -28.70 11.87 -21.03
CA ALA A 391 -28.77 10.86 -20.00
C ALA A 391 -28.27 9.50 -20.53
N TYR A 392 -28.75 9.08 -21.71
CA TYR A 392 -28.29 7.82 -22.31
C TYR A 392 -26.80 7.84 -22.64
N LYS A 393 -26.29 8.92 -23.25
CA LYS A 393 -24.85 9.07 -23.54
C LYS A 393 -23.98 9.04 -22.31
N LEU A 394 -24.47 9.56 -21.18
CA LEU A 394 -23.74 9.48 -19.91
C LEU A 394 -23.71 8.03 -19.37
N MET A 395 -24.85 7.31 -19.44
CA MET A 395 -24.91 5.91 -19.02
C MET A 395 -24.00 4.97 -19.85
N GLU A 396 -23.85 5.25 -21.15
CA GLU A 396 -22.98 4.50 -22.05
C GLU A 396 -21.49 4.74 -21.78
N HIS A 397 -21.15 5.78 -21.01
CA HIS A 397 -19.75 6.10 -20.75
C HIS A 397 -19.08 5.02 -19.87
N PRO A 398 -17.89 4.50 -20.23
CA PRO A 398 -17.24 3.38 -19.49
C PRO A 398 -16.97 3.67 -18.01
N LYS A 399 -16.92 4.95 -17.62
CA LYS A 399 -16.69 5.38 -16.23
C LYS A 399 -17.96 5.89 -15.54
N PHE A 400 -19.12 5.76 -16.17
CA PHE A 400 -20.38 6.20 -15.60
C PHE A 400 -20.64 5.57 -14.23
N ARG A 401 -20.45 4.26 -14.10
CA ARG A 401 -20.67 3.56 -12.82
C ARG A 401 -19.82 4.13 -11.69
N ALA A 402 -18.53 4.35 -11.95
CA ALA A 402 -17.64 4.93 -10.94
C ALA A 402 -18.04 6.39 -10.60
N ALA A 403 -18.43 7.18 -11.60
CA ALA A 403 -18.92 8.54 -11.37
C ALA A 403 -20.24 8.55 -10.58
N TYR A 404 -21.15 7.63 -10.84
CA TYR A 404 -22.37 7.46 -10.08
C TYR A 404 -22.11 7.02 -8.64
N ASP A 405 -21.20 6.06 -8.42
CA ASP A 405 -20.82 5.62 -7.08
C ASP A 405 -20.19 6.79 -6.27
N LEU A 406 -19.38 7.65 -6.91
CA LEU A 406 -18.85 8.86 -6.26
C LEU A 406 -19.98 9.87 -5.96
N LEU A 407 -20.94 10.08 -6.86
CA LEU A 407 -22.10 10.92 -6.59
C LEU A 407 -22.89 10.41 -5.38
N CYS A 408 -23.11 9.11 -5.27
CA CYS A 408 -23.80 8.51 -4.12
C CYS A 408 -23.04 8.76 -2.80
N LEU A 409 -21.72 8.57 -2.79
CA LEU A 409 -20.88 8.87 -1.62
C LEU A 409 -20.98 10.34 -1.22
N ARG A 410 -20.89 11.24 -2.17
CA ARG A 410 -21.05 12.68 -1.94
C ARG A 410 -22.42 13.02 -1.37
N ALA A 411 -23.48 12.47 -1.97
CA ALA A 411 -24.84 12.70 -1.52
C ALA A 411 -25.06 12.26 -0.07
N GLU A 412 -24.50 11.12 0.32
CA GLU A 412 -24.55 10.60 1.69
C GLU A 412 -23.78 11.50 2.67
N ILE A 413 -22.55 11.89 2.32
CA ILE A 413 -21.65 12.62 3.21
C ILE A 413 -22.03 14.08 3.34
N GLU A 414 -22.38 14.74 2.24
CA GLU A 414 -22.78 16.15 2.20
C GLU A 414 -24.21 16.35 2.72
N ASN A 415 -25.03 15.28 2.72
CA ASN A 415 -26.45 15.29 3.12
C ASN A 415 -27.24 16.41 2.44
N HIS A 416 -26.89 16.74 1.19
CA HIS A 416 -27.47 17.84 0.43
C HIS A 416 -28.64 17.33 -0.40
N GLN A 417 -29.82 17.90 -0.24
CA GLN A 417 -31.07 17.40 -0.83
C GLN A 417 -31.04 17.30 -2.36
N GLU A 418 -30.37 18.22 -3.04
CA GLU A 418 -30.25 18.15 -4.51
C GLU A 418 -29.38 16.99 -4.97
N LEU A 419 -28.27 16.73 -4.28
CA LEU A 419 -27.39 15.59 -4.57
C LEU A 419 -28.08 14.26 -4.27
N LEU A 420 -28.83 14.17 -3.18
CA LEU A 420 -29.62 12.98 -2.84
C LEU A 420 -30.66 12.68 -3.93
N ARG A 421 -31.42 13.70 -4.37
CA ARG A 421 -32.39 13.57 -5.49
C ARG A 421 -31.70 13.18 -6.79
N LEU A 422 -30.53 13.74 -7.08
CA LEU A 422 -29.77 13.42 -8.28
C LEU A 422 -29.26 11.97 -8.24
N ALA A 423 -28.73 11.52 -7.12
CA ALA A 423 -28.27 10.15 -6.93
C ALA A 423 -29.41 9.14 -7.04
N GLN A 424 -30.56 9.43 -6.40
CA GLN A 424 -31.77 8.62 -6.49
C GLN A 424 -32.27 8.54 -7.94
N TRP A 425 -32.37 9.68 -8.63
CA TRP A 425 -32.83 9.72 -10.03
C TRP A 425 -31.95 8.84 -10.92
N TRP A 426 -30.62 8.91 -10.82
CA TRP A 426 -29.72 8.08 -11.58
C TRP A 426 -29.83 6.60 -11.17
N GLY A 427 -30.05 6.31 -9.89
CA GLY A 427 -30.29 4.94 -9.39
C GLY A 427 -31.51 4.31 -10.05
N GLU A 428 -32.63 5.03 -10.10
CA GLU A 428 -33.85 4.58 -10.75
C GLU A 428 -33.70 4.49 -12.26
N PHE A 429 -33.05 5.48 -12.90
CA PHE A 429 -32.91 5.54 -14.35
C PHE A 429 -32.10 4.38 -14.92
N GLN A 430 -31.05 3.93 -14.21
CA GLN A 430 -30.20 2.81 -14.63
C GLN A 430 -30.95 1.48 -14.73
N VAL A 431 -31.94 1.27 -13.89
CA VAL A 431 -32.68 -0.01 -13.78
C VAL A 431 -34.06 0.05 -14.42
N ALA A 432 -34.51 1.24 -14.82
CA ALA A 432 -35.83 1.44 -15.40
C ALA A 432 -35.92 0.88 -16.83
N ALA A 433 -37.06 0.30 -17.16
CA ALA A 433 -37.38 -0.08 -18.54
C ALA A 433 -37.49 1.16 -19.44
N PRO A 434 -37.27 1.04 -20.78
CA PRO A 434 -37.22 2.18 -21.70
C PRO A 434 -38.45 3.10 -21.64
N PRO A 435 -39.71 2.62 -21.51
CA PRO A 435 -40.86 3.51 -21.39
C PRO A 435 -40.82 4.37 -20.13
N ARG A 436 -40.37 3.81 -18.99
CA ARG A 436 -40.21 4.55 -17.72
C ARG A 436 -39.10 5.55 -17.82
N GLN A 437 -37.95 5.21 -18.45
CA GLN A 437 -36.85 6.15 -18.71
C GLN A 437 -37.34 7.36 -19.50
N GLN A 438 -38.16 7.17 -20.53
CA GLN A 438 -38.75 8.27 -21.31
C GLN A 438 -39.64 9.15 -20.44
N THR A 439 -40.49 8.57 -19.59
CA THR A 439 -41.32 9.31 -18.65
C THR A 439 -40.46 10.14 -17.68
N MET A 440 -39.41 9.56 -17.10
CA MET A 440 -38.47 10.26 -16.22
C MET A 440 -37.76 11.43 -16.92
N LEU A 441 -37.47 11.31 -18.20
CA LEU A 441 -36.85 12.41 -18.98
C LEU A 441 -37.87 13.54 -19.28
N ARG A 442 -39.14 13.19 -19.63
CA ARG A 442 -40.19 14.18 -19.85
C ARG A 442 -40.47 15.00 -18.58
N SER A 443 -40.54 14.36 -17.43
CA SER A 443 -40.77 15.08 -16.17
C SER A 443 -39.66 16.10 -15.80
N LEU A 444 -38.50 16.00 -16.41
CA LEU A 444 -37.42 17.00 -16.29
C LEU A 444 -37.61 18.22 -17.22
N ASP A 445 -38.33 18.05 -18.35
CA ASP A 445 -38.59 19.11 -19.32
C ASP A 445 -39.84 19.96 -18.93
N ASP A 446 -40.75 19.42 -18.08
CA ASP A 446 -41.95 20.09 -17.57
C ASP A 446 -41.67 21.05 -16.38
N GLY A 447 -40.42 21.22 -15.95
CA GLY A 447 -40.01 22.20 -14.95
C GLY A 447 -39.98 23.63 -15.54
N PRO A 448 -40.11 24.69 -14.74
CA PRO A 448 -40.15 26.08 -15.22
C PRO A 448 -38.89 26.38 -16.08
N THR A 449 -39.09 26.47 -17.38
CA THR A 449 -38.02 26.84 -18.34
C THR A 449 -37.63 28.30 -18.10
N PRO A 450 -36.37 28.64 -17.83
CA PRO A 450 -35.94 30.02 -17.95
C PRO A 450 -36.10 30.46 -19.40
N HIS A 451 -36.90 31.50 -19.62
CA HIS A 451 -37.18 32.06 -20.92
C HIS A 451 -35.90 32.21 -21.75
N ARG A 452 -35.75 31.37 -22.75
CA ARG A 452 -34.71 31.49 -23.77
C ARG A 452 -34.95 32.77 -24.52
N ARG A 453 -34.25 33.88 -24.20
CA ARG A 453 -34.23 35.08 -25.01
C ARG A 453 -33.91 34.68 -26.46
N SER A 454 -34.89 34.76 -27.33
CA SER A 454 -34.73 34.57 -28.77
C SER A 454 -33.68 35.53 -29.28
N ARG A 455 -32.59 35.03 -29.79
CA ARG A 455 -31.63 35.84 -30.53
C ARG A 455 -32.38 36.47 -31.74
N PRO A 456 -32.34 37.80 -31.91
CA PRO A 456 -32.95 38.42 -33.09
C PRO A 456 -32.31 37.87 -34.37
N ARG A 457 -33.16 37.44 -35.28
CA ARG A 457 -32.74 37.00 -36.62
C ARG A 457 -32.02 38.16 -37.29
N ARG A 458 -30.75 37.99 -37.67
CA ARG A 458 -30.05 38.92 -38.56
C ARG A 458 -30.85 39.08 -39.88
N PRO A 459 -31.12 40.31 -40.34
CA PRO A 459 -31.78 40.49 -41.61
C PRO A 459 -30.92 39.97 -42.77
N ARG A 460 -31.57 39.26 -43.72
CA ARG A 460 -30.93 38.79 -44.93
C ARG A 460 -30.54 40.02 -45.79
N LYS A 461 -29.26 40.09 -46.18
CA LYS A 461 -28.82 41.05 -47.19
C LYS A 461 -29.57 40.83 -48.54
N PRO A 462 -30.06 41.86 -49.21
CA PRO A 462 -30.67 41.71 -50.55
C PRO A 462 -29.65 41.28 -51.60
N THR A 463 -30.02 40.28 -52.38
CA THR A 463 -29.27 39.79 -53.55
C THR A 463 -29.32 40.88 -54.63
N THR A 464 -28.20 41.49 -54.97
CA THR A 464 -28.06 42.37 -56.12
C THR A 464 -28.15 41.55 -57.40
N ALA A 465 -29.18 41.83 -58.20
CA ALA A 465 -29.35 41.30 -59.55
C ALA A 465 -28.20 41.81 -60.46
N ARG A 466 -27.51 40.91 -61.13
CA ARG A 466 -26.60 41.19 -62.23
C ARG A 466 -27.44 41.69 -63.40
N ARG A 467 -27.21 42.91 -63.81
CA ARG A 467 -27.64 43.42 -65.15
C ARG A 467 -26.59 42.97 -66.14
N ASP A 468 -27.02 42.15 -67.09
CA ASP A 468 -26.36 41.98 -68.39
C ASP A 468 -26.47 43.28 -69.21
N GLN A 469 -25.34 43.71 -69.76
CA GLN A 469 -25.32 44.56 -70.98
C GLN A 469 -24.12 44.15 -71.81
N ALA A 470 -24.48 43.75 -73.01
CA ALA A 470 -23.87 43.82 -74.37
C ALA A 470 -22.33 43.94 -74.46
#